data_beb60a75d22ca3bde048e0179d5e963d
#
_entry.id   beb60a75d22ca3bde048e0179d5e963d
#
_cell.length_a   1.000
_cell.length_b   1.000
_cell.length_c   1.000
_cell.angle_alpha   90.00
_cell.angle_beta   90.00
_cell.angle_gamma   90.00
#
_symmetry.space_group_name_H-M   'P 1'
#
loop_
_entity.id
_entity.type
_entity.pdbx_description
1 polymer ?
#
loop_
_entity_poly.entity_id
_entity_poly.type
_entity_poly.pdbx_seq_one_letter_code
_entity_poly.pdbx_strand_id
1 'polypeptide(L)'
;MRESEASIRGRVMRDLIAHVTNDHLIGKKIKNGELRKKIGDSEPPWKCPDCFSLDVIEMDNFSMEYLQAKENPNTEKVILQLHGGGYVGAMRNAYRMFAGLYCEVSHGMSVLTPDYRVAPEHPYPAALEDAYAAYCYLLEQGWFSEQIIIAGDSAGGGLAMALCHYLKDHGKQLPCGIVAMSPWTDLAASGESYETNFERDPLFGKTRDSLIYNKDYIGDNDPYNAYISPLYGDFRGFPPMLIQVGSYEMLLSDSVDVAAKAREQGVKVRISIYEGM
;
A
#
# COMPACT_ATOMS: atom_id res chain seq x y z
N MET A 1 -15.45 14.70 -3.85
CA MET A 1 -15.74 13.36 -3.31
C MET A 1 -16.66 12.68 -4.30
N ARG A 2 -16.43 11.45 -4.66
CA ARG A 2 -17.34 10.66 -5.49
C ARG A 2 -17.71 9.44 -4.67
N GLU A 3 -19.00 9.32 -4.33
CA GLU A 3 -19.56 8.13 -3.72
C GLU A 3 -20.04 7.21 -4.84
N SER A 4 -19.76 5.93 -4.72
CA SER A 4 -20.26 4.91 -5.63
C SER A 4 -20.74 3.71 -4.81
N GLU A 5 -21.91 3.19 -5.17
CA GLU A 5 -22.42 1.98 -4.54
C GLU A 5 -21.49 0.78 -4.82
N ALA A 6 -21.31 -0.06 -3.82
CA ALA A 6 -20.60 -1.31 -3.99
C ALA A 6 -21.32 -2.24 -4.97
N SER A 7 -20.59 -2.84 -5.90
CA SER A 7 -21.14 -3.88 -6.78
C SER A 7 -21.63 -5.08 -5.99
N ILE A 8 -22.55 -5.87 -6.57
CA ILE A 8 -23.00 -7.12 -5.95
C ILE A 8 -21.83 -8.06 -5.64
N ARG A 9 -20.85 -8.15 -6.59
CA ARG A 9 -19.64 -8.96 -6.40
C ARG A 9 -18.79 -8.42 -5.24
N GLY A 10 -18.63 -7.10 -5.13
CA GLY A 10 -17.91 -6.46 -4.04
C GLY A 10 -18.55 -6.78 -2.70
N ARG A 11 -19.87 -6.65 -2.56
CA ARG A 11 -20.60 -6.99 -1.33
C ARG A 11 -20.45 -8.47 -0.93
N VAL A 12 -20.57 -9.39 -1.88
CA VAL A 12 -20.33 -10.81 -1.63
C VAL A 12 -18.92 -11.09 -1.17
N MET A 13 -17.92 -10.45 -1.81
CA MET A 13 -16.51 -10.61 -1.42
C MET A 13 -16.23 -10.03 -0.03
N ARG A 14 -16.78 -8.84 0.29
CA ARG A 14 -16.72 -8.26 1.64
C ARG A 14 -17.25 -9.22 2.70
N ASP A 15 -18.44 -9.78 2.47
CA ASP A 15 -19.09 -10.67 3.43
C ASP A 15 -18.31 -11.99 3.60
N LEU A 16 -17.69 -12.49 2.54
CA LEU A 16 -16.79 -13.64 2.59
C LEU A 16 -15.53 -13.34 3.39
N ILE A 17 -14.89 -12.19 3.15
CA ILE A 17 -13.72 -11.73 3.92
C ILE A 17 -14.08 -11.62 5.39
N ALA A 18 -15.20 -10.93 5.72
CA ALA A 18 -15.66 -10.78 7.07
C ALA A 18 -15.90 -12.13 7.78
N HIS A 19 -16.42 -13.13 7.06
CA HIS A 19 -16.62 -14.47 7.62
C HIS A 19 -15.29 -15.16 7.96
N VAL A 20 -14.27 -14.99 7.11
CA VAL A 20 -12.97 -15.64 7.29
C VAL A 20 -12.12 -14.93 8.34
N THR A 21 -12.19 -13.59 8.42
CA THR A 21 -11.31 -12.77 9.29
C THR A 21 -11.88 -12.55 10.70
N ASN A 22 -13.19 -12.69 10.88
CA ASN A 22 -13.86 -12.50 12.19
C ASN A 22 -13.57 -13.61 13.24
N ASP A 23 -12.68 -14.56 12.95
CA ASP A 23 -12.26 -15.55 13.94
C ASP A 23 -11.16 -14.96 14.84
N HIS A 24 -11.44 -14.81 16.13
CA HIS A 24 -10.50 -14.39 17.17
C HIS A 24 -9.16 -15.14 17.13
N LEU A 25 -9.18 -16.41 16.70
CA LEU A 25 -7.98 -17.23 16.54
C LEU A 25 -7.11 -16.77 15.37
N ILE A 26 -7.73 -16.22 14.32
CA ILE A 26 -7.01 -15.70 13.14
C ILE A 26 -6.31 -14.38 13.51
N GLY A 27 -6.98 -13.45 14.20
CA GLY A 27 -6.38 -12.21 14.68
C GLY A 27 -5.14 -12.46 15.54
N LYS A 28 -5.23 -13.41 16.49
CA LYS A 28 -4.12 -13.80 17.35
C LYS A 28 -2.93 -14.41 16.57
N LYS A 29 -3.24 -15.24 15.55
CA LYS A 29 -2.21 -15.85 14.68
C LYS A 29 -1.57 -14.84 13.71
N ILE A 30 -2.29 -13.80 13.33
CA ILE A 30 -1.72 -12.68 12.58
C ILE A 30 -0.70 -11.94 13.46
N LYS A 31 -1.09 -11.62 14.69
CA LYS A 31 -0.29 -10.84 15.62
C LYS A 31 1.02 -11.53 16.03
N ASN A 32 1.01 -12.84 16.23
CA ASN A 32 2.21 -13.61 16.62
C ASN A 32 2.99 -14.17 15.41
N GLY A 33 2.68 -13.77 14.19
CA GLY A 33 3.40 -14.15 12.97
C GLY A 33 3.17 -15.58 12.48
N GLU A 34 2.47 -16.44 13.26
CA GLU A 34 2.22 -17.85 12.86
C GLU A 34 1.45 -17.97 11.55
N LEU A 35 0.43 -17.13 11.35
CA LEU A 35 -0.35 -17.16 10.13
C LEU A 35 0.46 -16.65 8.94
N ARG A 36 1.29 -15.62 9.14
CA ARG A 36 2.18 -15.04 8.14
C ARG A 36 3.14 -16.10 7.59
N LYS A 37 3.83 -16.81 8.46
CA LYS A 37 4.76 -17.89 8.10
C LYS A 37 4.02 -19.04 7.38
N LYS A 38 2.90 -19.47 7.93
CA LYS A 38 2.11 -20.60 7.37
C LYS A 38 1.53 -20.26 5.99
N ILE A 39 1.11 -19.02 5.76
CA ILE A 39 0.57 -18.58 4.48
C ILE A 39 1.70 -18.44 3.45
N GLY A 40 2.85 -17.86 3.82
CA GLY A 40 4.02 -17.76 2.95
C GLY A 40 4.52 -19.13 2.49
N ASP A 41 4.64 -20.08 3.42
CA ASP A 41 5.10 -21.45 3.15
C ASP A 41 4.09 -22.28 2.31
N SER A 42 2.81 -21.89 2.27
CA SER A 42 1.75 -22.63 1.58
C SER A 42 1.36 -22.04 0.22
N GLU A 43 1.88 -20.89 -0.14
CA GLU A 43 1.56 -20.26 -1.42
C GLU A 43 2.22 -21.01 -2.57
N PRO A 44 1.46 -21.45 -3.60
CA PRO A 44 2.05 -22.13 -4.73
C PRO A 44 2.97 -21.18 -5.51
N PRO A 45 4.01 -21.70 -6.21
CA PRO A 45 4.81 -20.88 -7.10
C PRO A 45 3.94 -20.14 -8.11
N TRP A 46 4.11 -18.83 -8.19
CA TRP A 46 3.39 -18.02 -9.16
C TRP A 46 3.91 -18.29 -10.57
N LYS A 47 2.98 -18.47 -11.50
CA LYS A 47 3.32 -18.58 -12.92
C LYS A 47 3.00 -17.27 -13.59
N CYS A 48 4.05 -16.59 -14.09
CA CYS A 48 3.89 -15.41 -14.91
C CYS A 48 3.05 -15.74 -16.14
N PRO A 49 1.93 -15.02 -16.40
CA PRO A 49 1.16 -15.20 -17.63
C PRO A 49 2.02 -14.96 -18.86
N ASP A 50 1.73 -15.70 -19.94
CA ASP A 50 2.54 -15.67 -21.17
C ASP A 50 2.64 -14.30 -21.85
N CYS A 51 1.68 -13.41 -21.59
CA CYS A 51 1.67 -12.02 -22.10
C CYS A 51 2.66 -11.09 -21.39
N PHE A 52 3.24 -11.50 -20.24
CA PHE A 52 4.22 -10.73 -19.50
C PHE A 52 5.59 -11.41 -19.46
N SER A 53 6.62 -10.60 -19.25
CA SER A 53 7.92 -11.04 -18.74
C SER A 53 8.07 -10.57 -17.29
N LEU A 54 8.81 -11.33 -16.49
CA LEU A 54 9.12 -11.03 -15.12
C LEU A 54 10.61 -11.22 -14.89
N ASP A 55 11.27 -10.14 -14.49
CA ASP A 55 12.67 -10.15 -14.08
C ASP A 55 12.75 -9.98 -12.57
N VAL A 56 13.56 -10.82 -11.92
CA VAL A 56 13.87 -10.68 -10.49
C VAL A 56 15.20 -9.95 -10.35
N ILE A 57 15.19 -8.89 -9.58
CA ILE A 57 16.35 -8.01 -9.34
C ILE A 57 16.75 -8.17 -7.89
N GLU A 58 17.93 -8.73 -7.66
CA GLU A 58 18.51 -8.90 -6.33
C GLU A 58 19.17 -7.60 -5.88
N MET A 59 18.81 -7.15 -4.70
CA MET A 59 19.41 -6.03 -3.99
C MET A 59 20.18 -6.57 -2.77
N ASP A 60 20.95 -5.74 -2.07
CA ASP A 60 21.77 -6.18 -0.93
C ASP A 60 20.95 -6.84 0.19
N ASN A 61 19.73 -6.38 0.44
CA ASN A 61 18.92 -6.81 1.58
C ASN A 61 17.51 -7.29 1.22
N PHE A 62 17.08 -7.14 -0.03
CA PHE A 62 15.75 -7.53 -0.50
C PHE A 62 15.80 -7.78 -2.01
N SER A 63 14.73 -8.28 -2.59
CA SER A 63 14.60 -8.43 -4.03
C SER A 63 13.44 -7.59 -4.57
N MET A 64 13.44 -7.36 -5.87
CA MET A 64 12.38 -6.69 -6.58
C MET A 64 11.95 -7.52 -7.79
N GLU A 65 10.70 -7.43 -8.16
CA GLU A 65 10.15 -8.03 -9.36
C GLU A 65 9.77 -6.95 -10.37
N TYR A 66 10.28 -7.05 -11.59
CA TYR A 66 9.97 -6.12 -12.67
C TYR A 66 9.14 -6.82 -13.74
N LEU A 67 7.85 -6.50 -13.78
CA LEU A 67 6.88 -7.07 -14.70
C LEU A 67 6.67 -6.14 -15.88
N GLN A 68 6.73 -6.69 -17.10
CA GLN A 68 6.58 -5.94 -18.34
C GLN A 68 5.65 -6.66 -19.31
N ALA A 69 4.85 -5.90 -20.09
CA ALA A 69 4.12 -6.45 -21.22
C ALA A 69 5.10 -6.85 -22.34
N LYS A 70 4.93 -8.07 -22.89
CA LYS A 70 5.75 -8.52 -24.03
C LYS A 70 5.35 -7.85 -25.33
N GLU A 71 4.07 -7.48 -25.44
CA GLU A 71 3.55 -6.79 -26.63
C GLU A 71 3.13 -5.37 -26.25
N ASN A 72 3.50 -4.41 -27.09
CA ASN A 72 3.15 -2.99 -26.93
C ASN A 72 3.45 -2.41 -25.53
N PRO A 73 4.67 -2.57 -24.99
CA PRO A 73 5.00 -2.01 -23.69
C PRO A 73 4.89 -0.48 -23.73
N ASN A 74 4.30 0.08 -22.68
CA ASN A 74 4.26 1.52 -22.53
C ASN A 74 5.62 2.01 -21.97
N THR A 75 6.30 2.86 -22.72
CA THR A 75 7.61 3.42 -22.34
C THR A 75 7.53 4.85 -21.81
N GLU A 76 6.34 5.42 -21.68
CA GLU A 76 6.14 6.78 -21.19
C GLU A 76 6.14 6.85 -19.66
N LYS A 77 5.64 5.81 -19.01
CA LYS A 77 5.51 5.75 -17.55
C LYS A 77 5.78 4.35 -17.00
N VAL A 78 6.16 4.32 -15.72
CA VAL A 78 6.38 3.10 -14.94
C VAL A 78 5.66 3.20 -13.60
N ILE A 79 5.23 2.07 -13.07
CA ILE A 79 4.59 1.99 -11.75
C ILE A 79 5.58 1.37 -10.76
N LEU A 80 5.80 2.07 -9.64
CA LEU A 80 6.40 1.49 -8.44
C LEU A 80 5.25 1.02 -7.55
N GLN A 81 5.07 -0.28 -7.44
CA GLN A 81 4.05 -0.89 -6.59
C GLN A 81 4.62 -1.18 -5.20
N LEU A 82 4.02 -0.60 -4.17
CA LEU A 82 4.33 -0.88 -2.77
C LEU A 82 3.19 -1.70 -2.17
N HIS A 83 3.49 -2.93 -1.76
CA HIS A 83 2.46 -3.86 -1.30
C HIS A 83 1.94 -3.53 0.11
N GLY A 84 0.71 -3.93 0.42
CA GLY A 84 0.14 -3.88 1.76
C GLY A 84 0.64 -5.01 2.66
N GLY A 85 -0.05 -5.21 3.79
CA GLY A 85 0.28 -6.26 4.76
C GLY A 85 0.72 -5.73 6.12
N GLY A 86 0.39 -4.46 6.43
CA GLY A 86 0.61 -3.85 7.74
C GLY A 86 2.06 -3.77 8.15
N TYR A 87 2.97 -3.67 7.20
CA TYR A 87 4.43 -3.68 7.39
C TYR A 87 4.98 -4.95 8.06
N VAL A 88 4.15 -6.00 8.20
CA VAL A 88 4.55 -7.30 8.76
C VAL A 88 4.33 -8.47 7.80
N GLY A 89 3.56 -8.25 6.73
CA GLY A 89 3.33 -9.23 5.66
C GLY A 89 4.28 -8.97 4.49
N ALA A 90 5.01 -10.02 4.05
CA ALA A 90 5.84 -9.97 2.87
C ALA A 90 5.02 -9.96 1.57
N MET A 91 5.66 -9.71 0.45
CA MET A 91 5.07 -9.76 -0.88
C MET A 91 4.49 -11.15 -1.19
N ARG A 92 3.37 -11.19 -1.91
CA ARG A 92 2.60 -12.40 -2.18
C ARG A 92 2.11 -12.46 -3.62
N ASN A 93 1.63 -13.63 -4.04
CA ASN A 93 1.07 -13.84 -5.38
C ASN A 93 -0.06 -12.86 -5.73
N ALA A 94 -0.84 -12.42 -4.74
CA ALA A 94 -1.85 -11.37 -4.96
C ALA A 94 -1.25 -10.08 -5.51
N TYR A 95 -0.05 -9.69 -5.07
CA TYR A 95 0.63 -8.47 -5.56
C TYR A 95 1.19 -8.64 -6.96
N ARG A 96 1.62 -9.86 -7.33
CA ARG A 96 1.98 -10.20 -8.71
C ARG A 96 0.77 -10.12 -9.64
N MET A 97 -0.41 -10.54 -9.15
CA MET A 97 -1.67 -10.37 -9.87
C MET A 97 -2.03 -8.88 -10.02
N PHE A 98 -1.85 -8.08 -8.97
CA PHE A 98 -2.06 -6.63 -9.04
C PHE A 98 -1.09 -5.97 -10.01
N ALA A 99 0.18 -6.37 -10.04
CA ALA A 99 1.14 -5.88 -11.03
C ALA A 99 0.66 -6.16 -12.47
N GLY A 100 0.16 -7.36 -12.74
CA GLY A 100 -0.45 -7.69 -14.02
C GLY A 100 -1.66 -6.82 -14.36
N LEU A 101 -2.57 -6.62 -13.39
CA LEU A 101 -3.73 -5.76 -13.57
C LEU A 101 -3.33 -4.28 -13.79
N TYR A 102 -2.34 -3.77 -13.08
CA TYR A 102 -1.83 -2.42 -13.32
C TYR A 102 -1.26 -2.29 -14.74
N CYS A 103 -0.48 -3.27 -15.18
CA CYS A 103 0.06 -3.29 -16.54
C CYS A 103 -1.07 -3.29 -17.59
N GLU A 104 -2.12 -4.11 -17.40
CA GLU A 104 -3.26 -4.18 -18.32
C GLU A 104 -4.06 -2.87 -18.37
N VAL A 105 -4.50 -2.34 -17.20
CA VAL A 105 -5.36 -1.15 -17.16
C VAL A 105 -4.61 0.13 -17.53
N SER A 106 -3.30 0.13 -17.43
CA SER A 106 -2.43 1.24 -17.81
C SER A 106 -1.94 1.16 -19.27
N HIS A 107 -2.45 0.22 -20.04
CA HIS A 107 -2.05 0.00 -21.42
C HIS A 107 -0.55 -0.30 -21.58
N GLY A 108 -0.04 -1.22 -20.77
CA GLY A 108 1.31 -1.77 -20.88
C GLY A 108 2.39 -1.09 -20.06
N MET A 109 2.07 -0.25 -19.07
CA MET A 109 3.08 0.27 -18.16
C MET A 109 3.76 -0.89 -17.42
N SER A 110 5.09 -0.85 -17.35
CA SER A 110 5.85 -1.78 -16.52
C SER A 110 5.62 -1.51 -15.04
N VAL A 111 5.76 -2.55 -14.22
CA VAL A 111 5.53 -2.49 -12.76
C VAL A 111 6.75 -3.04 -12.04
N LEU A 112 7.38 -2.21 -11.22
CA LEU A 112 8.43 -2.63 -10.26
C LEU A 112 7.79 -2.84 -8.90
N THR A 113 7.96 -4.02 -8.32
CA THR A 113 7.42 -4.38 -6.99
C THR A 113 8.55 -4.85 -6.09
N PRO A 114 9.02 -4.04 -5.13
CA PRO A 114 9.97 -4.50 -4.12
C PRO A 114 9.27 -5.42 -3.12
N ASP A 115 9.90 -6.56 -2.80
CA ASP A 115 9.61 -7.37 -1.61
C ASP A 115 10.37 -6.76 -0.42
N TYR A 116 9.93 -5.57 -0.02
CA TYR A 116 10.60 -4.78 1.00
C TYR A 116 10.61 -5.47 2.36
N ARG A 117 11.64 -5.23 3.14
CA ARG A 117 11.83 -5.79 4.48
C ARG A 117 10.70 -5.38 5.42
N VAL A 118 10.21 -6.33 6.22
CA VAL A 118 9.04 -6.16 7.10
C VAL A 118 9.36 -6.49 8.55
N ALA A 119 8.59 -5.92 9.44
CA ALA A 119 8.63 -6.19 10.88
C ALA A 119 8.05 -7.60 11.20
N PRO A 120 8.38 -8.18 12.34
CA PRO A 120 9.22 -7.63 13.42
C PRO A 120 10.73 -7.75 13.15
N GLU A 121 11.18 -8.54 12.17
CA GLU A 121 12.60 -8.76 11.88
C GLU A 121 13.27 -7.45 11.42
N HIS A 122 12.54 -6.62 10.70
CA HIS A 122 13.01 -5.36 10.15
C HIS A 122 11.97 -4.24 10.39
N PRO A 123 11.96 -3.64 11.60
CA PRO A 123 11.07 -2.52 11.90
C PRO A 123 11.44 -1.26 11.10
N TYR A 124 10.71 -0.18 11.30
CA TYR A 124 11.07 1.13 10.75
C TYR A 124 12.54 1.48 11.06
N PRO A 125 13.33 1.97 10.08
CA PRO A 125 12.90 2.48 8.77
C PRO A 125 13.06 1.51 7.58
N ALA A 126 13.29 0.22 7.79
CA ALA A 126 13.69 -0.72 6.75
C ALA A 126 12.81 -0.69 5.49
N ALA A 127 11.48 -0.72 5.63
CA ALA A 127 10.55 -0.67 4.50
C ALA A 127 10.68 0.64 3.70
N LEU A 128 10.92 1.76 4.39
CA LEU A 128 11.11 3.06 3.74
C LEU A 128 12.45 3.13 2.98
N GLU A 129 13.51 2.58 3.56
CA GLU A 129 14.81 2.48 2.91
C GLU A 129 14.73 1.65 1.63
N ASP A 130 14.04 0.51 1.67
CA ASP A 130 13.89 -0.37 0.52
C ASP A 130 12.99 0.26 -0.56
N ALA A 131 11.90 0.94 -0.17
CA ALA A 131 11.07 1.71 -1.09
C ALA A 131 11.85 2.84 -1.77
N TYR A 132 12.72 3.54 -1.02
CA TYR A 132 13.61 4.55 -1.56
C TYR A 132 14.65 3.95 -2.51
N ALA A 133 15.25 2.80 -2.16
CA ALA A 133 16.18 2.10 -3.04
C ALA A 133 15.51 1.66 -4.36
N ALA A 134 14.27 1.16 -4.30
CA ALA A 134 13.49 0.81 -5.48
C ALA A 134 13.18 2.03 -6.37
N TYR A 135 12.87 3.17 -5.76
CA TYR A 135 12.68 4.43 -6.49
C TYR A 135 13.97 4.89 -7.18
N CYS A 136 15.11 4.86 -6.48
CA CYS A 136 16.42 5.17 -7.03
C CYS A 136 16.80 4.23 -8.17
N TYR A 137 16.54 2.93 -8.03
CA TYR A 137 16.75 1.96 -9.09
C TYR A 137 16.03 2.35 -10.39
N LEU A 138 14.76 2.77 -10.34
CA LEU A 138 14.07 3.25 -11.53
C LEU A 138 14.76 4.46 -12.17
N LEU A 139 15.25 5.41 -11.37
CA LEU A 139 16.00 6.56 -11.89
C LEU A 139 17.32 6.12 -12.55
N GLU A 140 18.03 5.15 -11.97
CA GLU A 140 19.27 4.58 -12.52
C GLU A 140 19.01 3.79 -13.81
N GLN A 141 17.82 3.19 -13.97
CA GLN A 141 17.37 2.57 -15.22
C GLN A 141 16.96 3.58 -16.30
N GLY A 142 17.08 4.87 -16.03
CA GLY A 142 16.81 5.96 -16.99
C GLY A 142 15.39 6.50 -16.97
N TRP A 143 14.54 6.07 -16.02
CA TRP A 143 13.25 6.69 -15.81
C TRP A 143 13.41 8.07 -15.16
N PHE A 144 12.63 9.04 -15.57
CA PHE A 144 12.55 10.33 -14.89
C PHE A 144 11.44 10.28 -13.82
N SER A 145 11.57 11.10 -12.78
CA SER A 145 10.58 11.21 -11.69
C SER A 145 9.17 11.48 -12.22
N GLU A 146 9.05 12.31 -13.26
CA GLU A 146 7.78 12.65 -13.94
C GLU A 146 7.16 11.47 -14.70
N GLN A 147 7.87 10.37 -14.82
CA GLN A 147 7.39 9.13 -15.43
C GLN A 147 7.00 8.07 -14.39
N ILE A 148 7.37 8.25 -13.12
CA ILE A 148 7.12 7.27 -12.05
C ILE A 148 5.78 7.58 -11.38
N ILE A 149 4.89 6.59 -11.32
CA ILE A 149 3.69 6.58 -10.48
C ILE A 149 3.93 5.61 -9.34
N ILE A 150 3.65 6.03 -8.10
CA ILE A 150 3.69 5.10 -6.97
C ILE A 150 2.27 4.62 -6.68
N ALA A 151 2.06 3.30 -6.65
CA ALA A 151 0.79 2.68 -6.33
C ALA A 151 0.94 1.77 -5.11
N GLY A 152 0.00 1.84 -4.17
CA GLY A 152 0.04 0.97 -3.00
C GLY A 152 -1.30 0.87 -2.30
N ASP A 153 -1.48 -0.22 -1.56
CA ASP A 153 -2.65 -0.48 -0.73
C ASP A 153 -2.28 -0.54 0.75
N SER A 154 -3.19 -0.17 1.63
CA SER A 154 -3.00 -0.30 3.09
C SER A 154 -1.66 0.31 3.55
N ALA A 155 -0.78 -0.47 4.19
CA ALA A 155 0.57 -0.07 4.55
C ALA A 155 1.40 0.44 3.35
N GLY A 156 1.26 -0.19 2.18
CA GLY A 156 1.94 0.26 0.96
C GLY A 156 1.45 1.62 0.46
N GLY A 157 0.16 1.93 0.66
CA GLY A 157 -0.40 3.24 0.40
C GLY A 157 0.15 4.32 1.35
N GLY A 158 0.32 3.98 2.64
CA GLY A 158 1.02 4.82 3.61
C GLY A 158 2.49 5.00 3.24
N LEU A 159 3.18 3.91 2.89
CA LEU A 159 4.59 3.92 2.49
C LEU A 159 4.84 4.79 1.24
N ALA A 160 3.90 4.81 0.28
CA ALA A 160 3.99 5.69 -0.89
C ALA A 160 4.03 7.18 -0.51
N MET A 161 3.23 7.58 0.48
CA MET A 161 3.22 8.95 0.99
C MET A 161 4.43 9.24 1.88
N ALA A 162 4.82 8.29 2.74
CA ALA A 162 6.03 8.38 3.55
C ALA A 162 7.29 8.54 2.68
N LEU A 163 7.40 7.79 1.59
CA LEU A 163 8.47 7.94 0.60
C LEU A 163 8.47 9.34 -0.01
N CYS A 164 7.30 9.90 -0.34
CA CYS A 164 7.24 11.26 -0.88
C CYS A 164 7.67 12.32 0.15
N HIS A 165 7.32 12.17 1.43
CA HIS A 165 7.85 13.03 2.50
C HIS A 165 9.37 12.93 2.59
N TYR A 166 9.89 11.69 2.59
CA TYR A 166 11.33 11.45 2.63
C TYR A 166 12.06 12.10 1.44
N LEU A 167 11.58 11.88 0.21
CA LEU A 167 12.15 12.47 -1.01
C LEU A 167 12.17 13.99 -0.93
N LYS A 168 11.06 14.60 -0.52
CA LYS A 168 10.91 16.05 -0.38
C LYS A 168 11.91 16.63 0.63
N ASP A 169 12.00 16.06 1.82
CA ASP A 169 12.86 16.54 2.90
C ASP A 169 14.35 16.39 2.56
N HIS A 170 14.67 15.47 1.64
CA HIS A 170 16.03 15.28 1.12
C HIS A 170 16.29 16.02 -0.22
N GLY A 171 15.38 16.93 -0.62
CA GLY A 171 15.53 17.72 -1.84
C GLY A 171 15.55 16.90 -3.13
N LYS A 172 14.92 15.72 -3.13
CA LYS A 172 14.79 14.84 -4.29
C LYS A 172 13.51 15.16 -5.07
N GLN A 173 13.52 14.84 -6.35
CA GLN A 173 12.34 14.99 -7.18
C GLN A 173 11.27 13.96 -6.78
N LEU A 174 10.01 14.40 -6.78
CA LEU A 174 8.86 13.57 -6.44
C LEU A 174 8.33 12.83 -7.69
N PRO A 175 7.65 11.68 -7.52
CA PRO A 175 6.97 10.99 -8.61
C PRO A 175 5.87 11.87 -9.23
N CYS A 176 5.33 11.46 -10.38
CA CYS A 176 4.30 12.24 -11.07
C CYS A 176 2.88 12.00 -10.51
N GLY A 177 2.68 11.00 -9.66
CA GLY A 177 1.39 10.70 -9.04
C GLY A 177 1.45 9.58 -8.02
N ILE A 178 0.46 9.59 -7.12
CA ILE A 178 0.23 8.52 -6.14
C ILE A 178 -1.16 7.93 -6.37
N VAL A 179 -1.25 6.61 -6.39
CA VAL A 179 -2.50 5.84 -6.32
C VAL A 179 -2.51 5.05 -5.03
N ALA A 180 -3.38 5.39 -4.10
CA ALA A 180 -3.44 4.78 -2.79
C ALA A 180 -4.83 4.16 -2.55
N MET A 181 -4.86 2.88 -2.23
CA MET A 181 -6.07 2.13 -1.93
C MET A 181 -6.12 1.82 -0.44
N SER A 182 -7.13 2.33 0.26
CA SER A 182 -7.28 2.19 1.70
C SER A 182 -5.96 2.44 2.46
N PRO A 183 -5.26 3.57 2.19
CA PRO A 183 -3.91 3.78 2.73
C PRO A 183 -3.93 3.86 4.25
N TRP A 184 -3.00 3.19 4.90
CA TRP A 184 -2.78 3.30 6.34
C TRP A 184 -1.81 4.45 6.62
N THR A 185 -2.34 5.60 6.99
CA THR A 185 -1.60 6.86 7.10
C THR A 185 -1.51 7.40 8.52
N ASP A 186 -2.19 6.76 9.47
CA ASP A 186 -2.17 7.06 10.90
C ASP A 186 -1.95 5.79 11.73
N LEU A 187 -0.70 5.46 12.00
CA LEU A 187 -0.33 4.29 12.80
C LEU A 187 -0.56 4.50 14.31
N ALA A 188 -0.92 5.73 14.72
CA ALA A 188 -1.41 6.01 16.07
C ALA A 188 -2.89 5.60 16.27
N ALA A 189 -3.59 5.27 15.18
CA ALA A 189 -5.01 4.88 15.17
C ALA A 189 -5.91 5.91 15.86
N SER A 190 -5.71 7.21 15.59
CA SER A 190 -6.41 8.31 16.25
C SER A 190 -7.70 8.73 15.55
N GLY A 191 -7.91 8.28 14.30
CA GLY A 191 -9.06 8.65 13.47
C GLY A 191 -10.39 8.11 14.01
N GLU A 192 -11.48 8.82 13.74
CA GLU A 192 -12.81 8.47 14.25
C GLU A 192 -13.29 7.09 13.76
N SER A 193 -12.93 6.70 12.54
CA SER A 193 -13.38 5.43 11.95
C SER A 193 -12.81 4.19 12.65
N TYR A 194 -11.74 4.32 13.41
CA TYR A 194 -11.22 3.22 14.24
C TYR A 194 -12.22 2.77 15.32
N GLU A 195 -13.11 3.67 15.74
CA GLU A 195 -14.19 3.36 16.69
C GLU A 195 -15.53 3.18 15.98
N THR A 196 -15.92 4.10 15.08
CA THR A 196 -17.24 4.08 14.45
C THR A 196 -17.44 2.92 13.47
N ASN A 197 -16.36 2.44 12.84
CA ASN A 197 -16.37 1.30 11.93
C ASN A 197 -15.88 -0.01 12.57
N PHE A 198 -15.52 0.00 13.86
CA PHE A 198 -14.99 -1.17 14.56
C PHE A 198 -15.84 -2.43 14.40
N GLU A 199 -17.17 -2.31 14.44
CA GLU A 199 -18.09 -3.45 14.26
C GLU A 199 -18.40 -3.78 12.80
N ARG A 200 -18.02 -2.89 11.86
CA ARG A 200 -18.39 -2.97 10.44
C ARG A 200 -17.26 -3.39 9.54
N ASP A 201 -16.01 -3.07 9.91
CA ASP A 201 -14.85 -3.37 9.09
C ASP A 201 -14.74 -4.88 8.86
N PRO A 202 -14.76 -5.32 7.59
CA PRO A 202 -14.75 -6.74 7.27
C PRO A 202 -13.39 -7.42 7.52
N LEU A 203 -12.31 -6.63 7.62
CA LEU A 203 -10.94 -7.14 7.71
C LEU A 203 -10.33 -6.96 9.09
N PHE A 204 -10.49 -5.79 9.70
CA PHE A 204 -9.82 -5.41 10.96
C PHE A 204 -10.76 -5.29 12.14
N GLY A 205 -12.05 -5.28 11.92
CA GLY A 205 -13.06 -5.03 12.92
C GLY A 205 -13.21 -6.14 13.97
N LYS A 206 -13.96 -5.84 15.02
CA LYS A 206 -14.40 -6.76 16.08
C LYS A 206 -13.30 -7.33 16.98
N THR A 207 -12.05 -6.95 16.79
CA THR A 207 -10.93 -7.36 17.64
C THR A 207 -9.85 -6.30 17.75
N ARG A 208 -9.34 -6.08 18.97
CA ARG A 208 -8.17 -5.22 19.22
C ARG A 208 -6.84 -5.95 18.95
N ASP A 209 -6.88 -7.22 18.59
CA ASP A 209 -5.73 -7.99 18.15
C ASP A 209 -5.51 -7.91 16.62
N SER A 210 -6.24 -7.03 15.92
CA SER A 210 -6.08 -6.83 14.49
C SER A 210 -4.75 -6.16 14.14
N LEU A 211 -4.36 -6.32 12.88
CA LEU A 211 -3.08 -5.86 12.35
C LEU A 211 -2.85 -4.36 12.52
N ILE A 212 -3.90 -3.53 12.43
CA ILE A 212 -3.83 -2.08 12.58
C ILE A 212 -3.48 -1.60 14.00
N TYR A 213 -3.49 -2.48 14.99
CA TYR A 213 -3.01 -2.20 16.35
C TYR A 213 -1.62 -2.80 16.61
N ASN A 214 -1.00 -3.40 15.60
CA ASN A 214 0.34 -3.96 15.71
C ASN A 214 1.38 -2.82 15.71
N LYS A 215 2.30 -2.86 16.67
CA LYS A 215 3.36 -1.85 16.83
C LYS A 215 4.75 -2.34 16.42
N ASP A 216 4.85 -3.55 15.89
CA ASP A 216 6.17 -4.15 15.56
C ASP A 216 6.94 -3.30 14.54
N TYR A 217 6.22 -2.65 13.59
CA TYR A 217 6.85 -1.75 12.64
C TYR A 217 7.34 -0.44 13.28
N ILE A 218 6.55 0.13 14.18
CA ILE A 218 6.87 1.42 14.82
C ILE A 218 8.06 1.25 15.77
N GLY A 219 8.11 0.14 16.52
CA GLY A 219 9.08 -0.09 17.58
C GLY A 219 9.01 1.01 18.64
N ASP A 220 10.16 1.54 19.01
CA ASP A 220 10.30 2.63 20.00
C ASP A 220 10.20 4.04 19.38
N ASN A 221 9.84 4.15 18.09
CA ASN A 221 9.73 5.44 17.41
C ASN A 221 8.42 6.15 17.73
N ASP A 222 8.40 7.46 17.47
CA ASP A 222 7.18 8.27 17.59
C ASP A 222 6.18 7.89 16.48
N PRO A 223 4.98 7.40 16.83
CA PRO A 223 3.95 7.07 15.85
C PRO A 223 3.46 8.26 15.03
N TYR A 224 3.72 9.50 15.50
CA TYR A 224 3.38 10.73 14.77
C TYR A 224 4.46 11.20 13.80
N ASN A 225 5.57 10.50 13.70
CA ASN A 225 6.59 10.77 12.69
C ASN A 225 5.98 10.61 11.27
N ALA A 226 6.15 11.62 10.42
CA ALA A 226 5.61 11.66 9.05
C ALA A 226 6.10 10.51 8.15
N TYR A 227 7.22 9.89 8.47
CA TYR A 227 7.73 8.73 7.75
C TYR A 227 7.12 7.41 8.22
N ILE A 228 6.42 7.41 9.36
CA ILE A 228 5.66 6.28 9.90
C ILE A 228 4.17 6.51 9.63
N SER A 229 3.67 7.67 10.02
CA SER A 229 2.27 8.09 9.83
C SER A 229 2.23 9.33 8.94
N PRO A 230 2.18 9.17 7.62
CA PRO A 230 2.28 10.27 6.67
C PRO A 230 1.16 11.33 6.79
N LEU A 231 0.05 11.01 7.43
CA LEU A 231 -0.99 12.00 7.76
C LEU A 231 -0.43 13.23 8.48
N TYR A 232 0.59 13.07 9.31
CA TYR A 232 1.14 14.17 10.11
C TYR A 232 2.17 15.03 9.36
N GLY A 233 2.60 14.61 8.16
CA GLY A 233 3.56 15.34 7.34
C GLY A 233 3.00 16.56 6.62
N ASP A 234 3.88 17.29 5.93
CA ASP A 234 3.56 18.44 5.10
C ASP A 234 3.44 18.05 3.63
N PHE A 235 2.22 18.11 3.08
CA PHE A 235 1.89 17.71 1.71
C PHE A 235 2.15 18.80 0.65
N ARG A 236 2.57 20.02 1.02
CA ARG A 236 2.87 21.06 0.04
C ARG A 236 3.89 20.58 -0.97
N GLY A 237 3.57 20.70 -2.26
CA GLY A 237 4.41 20.24 -3.36
C GLY A 237 4.29 18.76 -3.71
N PHE A 238 3.42 18.00 -3.04
CA PHE A 238 3.15 16.60 -3.41
C PHE A 238 2.57 16.49 -4.81
N PRO A 239 2.80 15.35 -5.49
CA PRO A 239 2.17 15.05 -6.76
C PRO A 239 0.64 14.86 -6.61
N PRO A 240 -0.10 14.88 -7.72
CA PRO A 240 -1.53 14.51 -7.70
C PRO A 240 -1.76 13.13 -7.07
N MET A 241 -2.83 13.00 -6.29
CA MET A 241 -3.18 11.75 -5.61
C MET A 241 -4.56 11.26 -6.01
N LEU A 242 -4.68 9.94 -6.27
CA LEU A 242 -5.92 9.20 -6.32
C LEU A 242 -6.01 8.31 -5.07
N ILE A 243 -7.02 8.55 -4.24
CA ILE A 243 -7.28 7.76 -3.04
C ILE A 243 -8.61 7.03 -3.21
N GLN A 244 -8.64 5.74 -2.85
CA GLN A 244 -9.84 4.91 -2.86
C GLN A 244 -9.98 4.23 -1.49
N VAL A 245 -11.21 4.16 -0.95
CA VAL A 245 -11.47 3.56 0.36
C VAL A 245 -12.93 3.11 0.46
N GLY A 246 -13.21 2.10 1.25
CA GLY A 246 -14.57 1.67 1.59
C GLY A 246 -15.14 2.43 2.78
N SER A 247 -16.46 2.66 2.80
CA SER A 247 -17.12 3.40 3.88
C SER A 247 -17.21 2.61 5.19
N TYR A 248 -17.00 1.29 5.17
CA TYR A 248 -17.00 0.43 6.36
C TYR A 248 -15.61 0.19 6.93
N GLU A 249 -14.56 0.65 6.26
CA GLU A 249 -13.20 0.42 6.70
C GLU A 249 -12.81 1.29 7.91
N MET A 250 -12.06 0.72 8.83
CA MET A 250 -11.43 1.47 9.92
C MET A 250 -10.38 2.45 9.40
N LEU A 251 -9.85 2.25 8.20
CA LEU A 251 -8.93 3.17 7.49
C LEU A 251 -9.67 4.29 6.72
N LEU A 252 -10.98 4.48 6.93
CA LEU A 252 -11.73 5.55 6.27
C LEU A 252 -11.22 6.93 6.70
N SER A 253 -11.03 7.17 8.00
CA SER A 253 -10.48 8.44 8.51
C SER A 253 -9.10 8.72 7.93
N ASP A 254 -8.20 7.75 7.90
CA ASP A 254 -6.87 7.86 7.29
C ASP A 254 -6.94 8.46 5.88
N SER A 255 -7.82 7.91 5.06
CA SER A 255 -8.00 8.31 3.67
C SER A 255 -8.63 9.69 3.53
N VAL A 256 -9.65 9.97 4.35
CA VAL A 256 -10.40 11.25 4.31
C VAL A 256 -9.55 12.39 4.83
N ASP A 257 -8.87 12.19 5.96
CA ASP A 257 -8.07 13.21 6.62
C ASP A 257 -6.83 13.58 5.81
N VAL A 258 -6.14 12.59 5.24
CA VAL A 258 -5.04 12.84 4.29
C VAL A 258 -5.55 13.61 3.07
N ALA A 259 -6.68 13.20 2.50
CA ALA A 259 -7.24 13.90 1.33
C ALA A 259 -7.62 15.35 1.65
N ALA A 260 -8.18 15.60 2.83
CA ALA A 260 -8.54 16.95 3.28
C ALA A 260 -7.28 17.80 3.48
N LYS A 261 -6.33 17.32 4.28
CA LYS A 261 -5.08 18.02 4.59
C LYS A 261 -4.27 18.34 3.33
N ALA A 262 -4.13 17.36 2.43
CA ALA A 262 -3.38 17.56 1.20
C ALA A 262 -4.04 18.60 0.28
N ARG A 263 -5.39 18.62 0.20
CA ARG A 263 -6.12 19.66 -0.56
C ARG A 263 -5.96 21.04 0.04
N GLU A 264 -6.04 21.20 1.36
CA GLU A 264 -5.79 22.45 2.08
C GLU A 264 -4.39 22.98 1.79
N GLN A 265 -3.43 22.08 1.54
CA GLN A 265 -2.06 22.40 1.20
C GLN A 265 -1.80 22.53 -0.32
N GLY A 266 -2.86 22.57 -1.13
CA GLY A 266 -2.78 22.84 -2.56
C GLY A 266 -2.54 21.64 -3.46
N VAL A 267 -2.58 20.41 -2.92
CA VAL A 267 -2.41 19.19 -3.71
C VAL A 267 -3.71 18.83 -4.45
N LYS A 268 -3.60 18.37 -5.69
CA LYS A 268 -4.73 17.83 -6.44
C LYS A 268 -5.05 16.42 -5.93
N VAL A 269 -6.12 16.26 -5.17
CA VAL A 269 -6.55 14.96 -4.64
C VAL A 269 -7.92 14.59 -5.17
N ARG A 270 -8.02 13.40 -5.76
CA ARG A 270 -9.29 12.72 -6.01
C ARG A 270 -9.46 11.61 -4.99
N ILE A 271 -10.55 11.63 -4.23
CA ILE A 271 -10.93 10.55 -3.33
C ILE A 271 -12.24 9.93 -3.81
N SER A 272 -12.30 8.60 -3.83
CA SER A 272 -13.51 7.80 -4.10
C SER A 272 -13.81 6.94 -2.88
N ILE A 273 -15.00 7.11 -2.31
CA ILE A 273 -15.48 6.31 -1.19
C ILE A 273 -16.51 5.32 -1.75
N TYR A 274 -16.30 4.04 -1.52
CA TYR A 274 -17.19 2.97 -1.97
C TYR A 274 -18.15 2.61 -0.84
N GLU A 275 -19.42 3.00 -1.03
CA GLU A 275 -20.45 2.79 -0.02
C GLU A 275 -20.71 1.31 0.23
N GLY A 276 -20.66 0.91 1.52
CA GLY A 276 -20.86 -0.47 1.95
C GLY A 276 -19.67 -1.41 1.72
N MET A 277 -18.48 -0.88 1.46
CA MET A 277 -17.24 -1.66 1.36
C MET A 277 -16.32 -1.36 2.53
#